data_29a830513a115a1c77022a3e4033f843
#
_entry.id   29a830513a115a1c77022a3e4033f843
#
_cell.length_a   1.000
_cell.length_b   1.000
_cell.length_c   1.000
_cell.angle_alpha   90.00
_cell.angle_beta   90.00
_cell.angle_gamma   90.00
#
_symmetry.space_group_name_H-M   'P 1'
#
loop_
_entity.id
_entity.type
_entity.pdbx_description
1 polymer ?
#
loop_
_entity_poly.entity_id
_entity_poly.type
_entity_poly.pdbx_seq_one_letter_code
_entity_poly.pdbx_strand_id
1 'polypeptide(L)'
;MIPELGLFFLTAAAAAALVTAIFCFYGVAKGNVFARDFWRAGLTSAVISFFAASICLTVSFLTDDFSVAYVAQNSNSALAPVYKFAAFWGSHEGSFLLWIDMIAAAAATALFCAPKDALLKAATAAVSSAVLAAFSLFSLFTSNPFARLLPLVPKEGRDLNPILQDVGMIVHPPLLFAGYAGLTIVFAVVAALLMTGSADAARRRFLRGLVFVTWAFLTAGNALGSWWAYTELGWGGWWFWDPVENASFIPWLVTTAMLHAFVLQKTGTFRLTVFLALISFALCLFGSFMVRSGIVQSVHAFAADPARGAALLILSVVLLVPAFVLYAARIEGLTKHEAEAQGSPGGVFYFTVTAGIYLTIAAAASVLIGTLYPLIYDLFALGKISVGAPYFNAFFAPMTIAAAVLIGVVQAAKLPRLFSVCAAVLSLAAAAAIAALFKPSDLVLTVLGFAGAFWVASTALGAAAKRSISAAAVIAHLGLAVSMAGATGTSNYETENLLRMGPGLGKPIADLIFVYDETKDVVTRSYRAKEAQILVMNEKEEVQFTLRPQRQTFTTNGMEMTAAGIRHGLWRDIYVSLGNELGNGEYLVRISIKPLVSWLWAGALLMLLSLPLAYIGRRRKETQK
;
A
#
# COMPACT_ATOMS: atom_id res chain seq x y z
N MET A 1 -9.02 -20.69 -28.57
CA MET A 1 -9.80 -19.52 -29.04
C MET A 1 -9.88 -18.38 -28.01
N ILE A 2 -10.20 -18.65 -26.73
CA ILE A 2 -10.29 -17.60 -25.69
C ILE A 2 -8.98 -16.87 -25.46
N PRO A 3 -7.82 -17.53 -25.32
CA PRO A 3 -6.53 -16.85 -25.16
C PRO A 3 -6.12 -16.00 -26.38
N GLU A 4 -6.45 -16.45 -27.60
CA GLU A 4 -6.19 -15.69 -28.83
C GLU A 4 -7.06 -14.42 -28.90
N LEU A 5 -8.32 -14.50 -28.46
CA LEU A 5 -9.17 -13.31 -28.29
C LEU A 5 -8.59 -12.37 -27.23
N GLY A 6 -8.10 -12.89 -26.10
CA GLY A 6 -7.44 -12.10 -25.08
C GLY A 6 -6.22 -11.35 -25.61
N LEU A 7 -5.35 -12.02 -26.36
CA LEU A 7 -4.20 -11.41 -27.02
C LEU A 7 -4.63 -10.35 -28.05
N PHE A 8 -5.68 -10.63 -28.83
CA PHE A 8 -6.24 -9.67 -29.78
C PHE A 8 -6.73 -8.41 -29.06
N PHE A 9 -7.52 -8.57 -27.98
CA PHE A 9 -8.02 -7.42 -27.21
C PHE A 9 -6.90 -6.63 -26.54
N LEU A 10 -5.87 -7.27 -25.99
CA LEU A 10 -4.70 -6.60 -25.42
C LEU A 10 -3.95 -5.79 -26.47
N THR A 11 -3.78 -6.36 -27.67
CA THR A 11 -3.12 -5.68 -28.80
C THR A 11 -3.97 -4.50 -29.31
N ALA A 12 -5.28 -4.69 -29.44
CA ALA A 12 -6.21 -3.64 -29.84
C ALA A 12 -6.24 -2.49 -28.80
N ALA A 13 -6.20 -2.81 -27.51
CA ALA A 13 -6.12 -1.83 -26.44
C ALA A 13 -4.82 -1.02 -26.49
N ALA A 14 -3.67 -1.69 -26.73
CA ALA A 14 -2.38 -1.04 -26.90
C ALA A 14 -2.38 -0.07 -28.10
N ALA A 15 -2.94 -0.50 -29.23
CA ALA A 15 -3.09 0.34 -30.42
C ALA A 15 -4.02 1.53 -30.17
N ALA A 16 -5.17 1.31 -29.54
CA ALA A 16 -6.11 2.38 -29.20
C ALA A 16 -5.49 3.40 -28.23
N ALA A 17 -4.73 2.95 -27.22
CA ALA A 17 -4.00 3.82 -26.30
C ALA A 17 -2.92 4.64 -27.03
N LEU A 18 -2.13 4.00 -27.89
CA LEU A 18 -1.08 4.68 -28.66
C LEU A 18 -1.67 5.75 -29.60
N VAL A 19 -2.69 5.40 -30.36
CA VAL A 19 -3.37 6.34 -31.28
C VAL A 19 -3.97 7.50 -30.48
N THR A 20 -4.60 7.21 -29.33
CA THR A 20 -5.15 8.24 -28.45
C THR A 20 -4.05 9.20 -27.95
N ALA A 21 -2.92 8.67 -27.51
CA ALA A 21 -1.80 9.49 -27.07
C ALA A 21 -1.34 10.43 -28.21
N ILE A 22 -1.07 9.88 -29.40
CA ILE A 22 -0.60 10.65 -30.57
C ILE A 22 -1.59 11.76 -30.95
N PHE A 23 -2.87 11.43 -31.10
CA PHE A 23 -3.89 12.42 -31.49
C PHE A 23 -4.05 13.50 -30.42
N CYS A 24 -4.10 13.13 -29.15
CA CYS A 24 -4.25 14.10 -28.07
C CYS A 24 -3.01 15.00 -27.92
N PHE A 25 -1.78 14.47 -28.03
CA PHE A 25 -0.57 15.32 -28.06
C PHE A 25 -0.57 16.27 -29.25
N TYR A 26 -0.92 15.80 -30.46
CA TYR A 26 -1.07 16.64 -31.63
C TYR A 26 -2.13 17.73 -31.42
N GLY A 27 -3.31 17.35 -30.88
CA GLY A 27 -4.41 18.26 -30.60
C GLY A 27 -4.05 19.35 -29.61
N VAL A 28 -3.30 19.00 -28.56
CA VAL A 28 -2.78 19.96 -27.56
C VAL A 28 -1.75 20.90 -28.20
N ALA A 29 -0.80 20.36 -28.97
CA ALA A 29 0.29 21.13 -29.57
C ALA A 29 -0.18 22.08 -30.69
N LYS A 30 -1.11 21.65 -31.53
CA LYS A 30 -1.60 22.41 -32.70
C LYS A 30 -2.92 23.12 -32.49
N GLY A 31 -3.56 22.99 -31.32
CA GLY A 31 -4.87 23.58 -31.07
C GLY A 31 -6.03 22.92 -31.84
N ASN A 32 -5.85 21.71 -32.39
CA ASN A 32 -6.84 21.01 -33.18
C ASN A 32 -7.94 20.43 -32.30
N VAL A 33 -9.18 20.90 -32.45
CA VAL A 33 -10.32 20.51 -31.58
C VAL A 33 -10.69 19.05 -31.75
N PHE A 34 -10.74 18.54 -32.99
CA PHE A 34 -11.05 17.15 -33.27
C PHE A 34 -10.04 16.21 -32.61
N ALA A 35 -8.77 16.49 -32.77
CA ALA A 35 -7.70 15.69 -32.17
C ALA A 35 -7.72 15.76 -30.62
N ARG A 36 -8.09 16.92 -30.04
CA ARG A 36 -8.29 17.04 -28.59
C ARG A 36 -9.43 16.16 -28.06
N ASP A 37 -10.53 16.09 -28.76
CA ASP A 37 -11.73 15.35 -28.34
C ASP A 37 -11.64 13.85 -28.64
N PHE A 38 -10.62 13.41 -29.40
CA PHE A 38 -10.42 12.01 -29.77
C PHE A 38 -10.28 11.08 -28.57
N TRP A 39 -9.83 11.60 -27.41
CA TRP A 39 -9.67 10.82 -26.18
C TRP A 39 -10.95 10.07 -25.78
N ARG A 40 -12.13 10.63 -26.07
CA ARG A 40 -13.41 10.00 -25.69
C ARG A 40 -13.56 8.65 -26.36
N ALA A 41 -13.40 8.59 -27.66
CA ALA A 41 -13.50 7.34 -28.41
C ALA A 41 -12.30 6.43 -28.13
N GLY A 42 -11.08 6.98 -28.23
CA GLY A 42 -9.85 6.19 -28.12
C GLY A 42 -9.65 5.57 -26.73
N LEU A 43 -9.82 6.35 -25.65
CA LEU A 43 -9.69 5.82 -24.30
C LEU A 43 -10.83 4.86 -23.95
N THR A 44 -12.07 5.14 -24.39
CA THR A 44 -13.19 4.21 -24.19
C THR A 44 -12.91 2.87 -24.87
N SER A 45 -12.44 2.89 -26.12
CA SER A 45 -12.05 1.67 -26.85
C SER A 45 -10.93 0.93 -26.14
N ALA A 46 -9.90 1.65 -25.64
CA ALA A 46 -8.81 1.04 -24.88
C ALA A 46 -9.33 0.38 -23.60
N VAL A 47 -10.14 1.08 -22.79
CA VAL A 47 -10.73 0.55 -21.55
C VAL A 47 -11.53 -0.72 -21.82
N ILE A 48 -12.45 -0.69 -22.78
CA ILE A 48 -13.28 -1.85 -23.13
C ILE A 48 -12.39 -3.04 -23.52
N SER A 49 -11.37 -2.79 -24.36
CA SER A 49 -10.47 -3.83 -24.83
C SER A 49 -9.58 -4.41 -23.71
N PHE A 50 -9.07 -3.58 -22.80
CA PHE A 50 -8.30 -4.07 -21.64
C PHE A 50 -9.16 -4.99 -20.76
N PHE A 51 -10.37 -4.55 -20.39
CA PHE A 51 -11.25 -5.40 -19.59
C PHE A 51 -11.68 -6.67 -20.33
N ALA A 52 -11.89 -6.60 -21.65
CA ALA A 52 -12.18 -7.81 -22.45
C ALA A 52 -10.99 -8.79 -22.43
N ALA A 53 -9.75 -8.31 -22.53
CA ALA A 53 -8.57 -9.15 -22.37
C ALA A 53 -8.52 -9.81 -20.99
N SER A 54 -8.79 -9.05 -19.94
CA SER A 54 -8.80 -9.56 -18.56
C SER A 54 -9.91 -10.57 -18.31
N ILE A 55 -11.08 -10.39 -18.91
CA ILE A 55 -12.15 -11.40 -18.89
C ILE A 55 -11.68 -12.70 -19.57
N CYS A 56 -11.01 -12.62 -20.72
CA CYS A 56 -10.48 -13.79 -21.40
C CYS A 56 -9.45 -14.54 -20.54
N LEU A 57 -8.56 -13.83 -19.86
CA LEU A 57 -7.58 -14.46 -18.95
C LEU A 57 -8.28 -15.10 -17.74
N THR A 58 -9.25 -14.41 -17.14
CA THR A 58 -10.06 -14.95 -16.02
C THR A 58 -10.79 -16.22 -16.43
N VAL A 59 -11.40 -16.24 -17.61
CA VAL A 59 -12.07 -17.45 -18.14
C VAL A 59 -11.06 -18.57 -18.32
N SER A 60 -9.85 -18.29 -18.85
CA SER A 60 -8.79 -19.30 -19.00
C SER A 60 -8.39 -19.93 -17.66
N PHE A 61 -8.33 -19.15 -16.57
CA PHE A 61 -8.11 -19.69 -15.22
C PHE A 61 -9.29 -20.55 -14.72
N LEU A 62 -10.51 -20.06 -14.87
CA LEU A 62 -11.70 -20.75 -14.36
C LEU A 62 -12.01 -22.05 -15.12
N THR A 63 -11.55 -22.15 -16.37
CA THR A 63 -11.75 -23.35 -17.22
C THR A 63 -10.52 -24.26 -17.28
N ASP A 64 -9.48 -23.98 -16.47
CA ASP A 64 -8.23 -24.74 -16.41
C ASP A 64 -7.56 -24.90 -17.80
N ASP A 65 -7.52 -23.82 -18.60
CA ASP A 65 -6.84 -23.84 -19.90
C ASP A 65 -5.32 -23.84 -19.73
N PHE A 66 -4.76 -25.01 -19.38
CA PHE A 66 -3.32 -25.19 -19.18
C PHE A 66 -2.50 -25.07 -20.47
N SER A 67 -3.12 -24.86 -21.63
CA SER A 67 -2.40 -24.45 -22.81
C SER A 67 -1.88 -23.02 -22.76
N VAL A 68 -2.42 -22.20 -21.81
CA VAL A 68 -1.87 -20.88 -21.46
C VAL A 68 -0.77 -21.06 -20.43
N ALA A 69 0.45 -20.62 -20.74
CA ALA A 69 1.63 -20.80 -19.88
C ALA A 69 1.41 -20.20 -18.48
N TYR A 70 0.78 -19.05 -18.41
CA TYR A 70 0.51 -18.34 -17.16
C TYR A 70 -0.48 -19.12 -16.27
N VAL A 71 -1.54 -19.68 -16.84
CA VAL A 71 -2.51 -20.53 -16.12
C VAL A 71 -1.85 -21.82 -15.62
N ALA A 72 -1.09 -22.50 -16.48
CA ALA A 72 -0.38 -23.72 -16.13
C ALA A 72 0.65 -23.54 -15.00
N GLN A 73 1.23 -22.35 -14.87
CA GLN A 73 2.22 -22.05 -13.84
C GLN A 73 1.61 -21.62 -12.50
N ASN A 74 0.38 -21.13 -12.48
CA ASN A 74 -0.22 -20.45 -11.32
C ASN A 74 -1.61 -20.97 -10.93
N SER A 75 -2.02 -22.15 -11.43
CA SER A 75 -3.30 -22.77 -11.10
C SER A 75 -3.22 -24.29 -11.21
N ASN A 76 -4.21 -24.99 -10.70
CA ASN A 76 -4.46 -26.40 -10.94
C ASN A 76 -5.97 -26.74 -10.86
N SER A 77 -6.35 -27.94 -11.28
CA SER A 77 -7.76 -28.35 -11.32
C SER A 77 -8.41 -28.46 -9.93
N ALA A 78 -7.63 -28.75 -8.88
CA ALA A 78 -8.10 -28.87 -7.50
C ALA A 78 -8.24 -27.52 -6.77
N LEU A 79 -7.66 -26.44 -7.32
CA LEU A 79 -7.69 -25.10 -6.72
C LEU A 79 -9.13 -24.58 -6.66
N ALA A 80 -9.53 -24.01 -5.52
CA ALA A 80 -10.87 -23.45 -5.36
C ALA A 80 -11.13 -22.30 -6.36
N PRO A 81 -12.35 -22.18 -6.93
CA PRO A 81 -12.66 -21.19 -7.97
C PRO A 81 -12.33 -19.74 -7.59
N VAL A 82 -12.50 -19.38 -6.31
CA VAL A 82 -12.15 -18.05 -5.81
C VAL A 82 -10.64 -17.76 -5.90
N TYR A 83 -9.82 -18.78 -5.68
CA TYR A 83 -8.37 -18.63 -5.82
C TYR A 83 -7.92 -18.74 -7.28
N LYS A 84 -8.63 -19.50 -8.15
CA LYS A 84 -8.42 -19.42 -9.61
C LYS A 84 -8.67 -18.00 -10.12
N PHE A 85 -9.73 -17.34 -9.64
CA PHE A 85 -9.99 -15.94 -9.95
C PHE A 85 -8.87 -15.03 -9.44
N ALA A 86 -8.41 -15.20 -8.19
CA ALA A 86 -7.34 -14.40 -7.61
C ALA A 86 -5.96 -14.69 -8.25
N ALA A 87 -5.74 -15.93 -8.74
CA ALA A 87 -4.52 -16.30 -9.47
C ALA A 87 -4.30 -15.46 -10.73
N PHE A 88 -5.34 -14.81 -11.27
CA PHE A 88 -5.22 -13.82 -12.32
C PHE A 88 -4.10 -12.80 -12.01
N TRP A 89 -3.98 -12.33 -10.77
CA TRP A 89 -2.94 -11.38 -10.36
C TRP A 89 -1.84 -12.00 -9.48
N GLY A 90 -1.78 -13.32 -9.40
CA GLY A 90 -0.86 -14.06 -8.52
C GLY A 90 0.60 -14.03 -8.94
N SER A 91 0.94 -13.60 -10.17
CA SER A 91 2.32 -13.51 -10.64
C SER A 91 2.49 -12.33 -11.60
N HIS A 92 3.61 -12.27 -12.33
CA HIS A 92 4.03 -11.11 -13.13
C HIS A 92 3.03 -10.66 -14.19
N GLU A 93 2.62 -11.58 -15.06
CA GLU A 93 1.88 -11.29 -16.28
C GLU A 93 0.51 -10.70 -15.94
N GLY A 94 -0.24 -11.38 -15.08
CA GLY A 94 -1.58 -10.97 -14.74
C GLY A 94 -1.62 -9.79 -13.77
N SER A 95 -0.68 -9.69 -12.82
CA SER A 95 -0.61 -8.52 -11.94
C SER A 95 -0.27 -7.24 -12.71
N PHE A 96 0.52 -7.35 -13.78
CA PHE A 96 0.82 -6.22 -14.65
C PHE A 96 -0.39 -5.83 -15.51
N LEU A 97 -1.15 -6.81 -16.01
CA LEU A 97 -2.42 -6.57 -16.70
C LEU A 97 -3.45 -5.93 -15.77
N LEU A 98 -3.58 -6.39 -14.51
CA LEU A 98 -4.42 -5.74 -13.50
C LEU A 98 -4.03 -4.27 -13.29
N TRP A 99 -2.73 -3.96 -13.25
CA TRP A 99 -2.27 -2.58 -13.12
C TRP A 99 -2.68 -1.72 -14.31
N ILE A 100 -2.55 -2.26 -15.54
CA ILE A 100 -3.01 -1.60 -16.77
C ILE A 100 -4.52 -1.32 -16.70
N ASP A 101 -5.33 -2.30 -16.30
CA ASP A 101 -6.79 -2.16 -16.14
C ASP A 101 -7.13 -1.05 -15.13
N MET A 102 -6.44 -1.03 -13.99
CA MET A 102 -6.65 -0.01 -12.96
C MET A 102 -6.24 1.39 -13.45
N ILE A 103 -5.15 1.52 -14.22
CA ILE A 103 -4.76 2.79 -14.85
C ILE A 103 -5.83 3.24 -15.85
N ALA A 104 -6.32 2.33 -16.69
CA ALA A 104 -7.34 2.63 -17.69
C ALA A 104 -8.66 3.09 -17.03
N ALA A 105 -9.12 2.38 -16.00
CA ALA A 105 -10.29 2.75 -15.21
C ALA A 105 -10.12 4.10 -14.49
N ALA A 106 -8.95 4.30 -13.86
CA ALA A 106 -8.62 5.54 -13.15
C ALA A 106 -8.53 6.74 -14.12
N ALA A 107 -7.94 6.56 -15.33
CA ALA A 107 -7.88 7.58 -16.36
C ALA A 107 -9.28 7.98 -16.83
N ALA A 108 -10.14 7.01 -17.16
CA ALA A 108 -11.51 7.27 -17.58
C ALA A 108 -12.29 8.00 -16.47
N THR A 109 -12.21 7.53 -15.22
CA THR A 109 -12.89 8.15 -14.07
C THR A 109 -12.39 9.57 -13.82
N ALA A 110 -11.07 9.78 -13.85
CA ALA A 110 -10.47 11.09 -13.64
C ALA A 110 -10.91 12.09 -14.73
N LEU A 111 -10.90 11.70 -16.00
CA LEU A 111 -11.35 12.56 -17.10
C LEU A 111 -12.85 12.86 -17.05
N PHE A 112 -13.66 11.91 -16.58
CA PHE A 112 -15.09 12.15 -16.33
C PHE A 112 -15.29 13.18 -15.23
N CYS A 113 -14.55 13.08 -14.11
CA CYS A 113 -14.63 13.98 -12.96
C CYS A 113 -13.88 15.31 -13.13
N ALA A 114 -13.00 15.41 -14.13
CA ALA A 114 -12.20 16.61 -14.39
C ALA A 114 -13.07 17.85 -14.69
N PRO A 115 -12.60 19.07 -14.37
CA PRO A 115 -13.24 20.30 -14.76
C PRO A 115 -13.63 20.31 -16.26
N LYS A 116 -14.63 21.13 -16.63
CA LYS A 116 -15.03 21.31 -18.04
C LYS A 116 -13.95 22.11 -18.82
N ASP A 117 -12.79 21.51 -18.94
CA ASP A 117 -11.58 22.08 -19.53
C ASP A 117 -11.05 21.09 -20.58
N ALA A 118 -11.33 21.38 -21.84
CA ALA A 118 -11.00 20.50 -22.95
C ALA A 118 -9.47 20.32 -23.11
N LEU A 119 -8.69 21.38 -22.82
CA LEU A 119 -7.23 21.32 -22.94
C LEU A 119 -6.60 20.46 -21.85
N LEU A 120 -7.04 20.64 -20.58
CA LEU A 120 -6.59 19.79 -19.48
C LEU A 120 -6.96 18.32 -19.72
N LYS A 121 -8.20 18.06 -20.15
CA LYS A 121 -8.66 16.70 -20.45
C LYS A 121 -7.83 16.05 -21.55
N ALA A 122 -7.62 16.75 -22.67
CA ALA A 122 -6.81 16.24 -23.77
C ALA A 122 -5.35 15.99 -23.36
N ALA A 123 -4.74 16.91 -22.63
CA ALA A 123 -3.37 16.75 -22.15
C ALA A 123 -3.23 15.59 -21.15
N THR A 124 -4.19 15.47 -20.21
CA THR A 124 -4.21 14.34 -19.26
C THR A 124 -4.40 13.01 -19.99
N ALA A 125 -5.33 12.97 -20.96
CA ALA A 125 -5.55 11.79 -21.80
C ALA A 125 -4.33 11.41 -22.62
N ALA A 126 -3.61 12.39 -23.19
CA ALA A 126 -2.39 12.16 -23.95
C ALA A 126 -1.34 11.43 -23.10
N VAL A 127 -1.08 11.94 -21.89
CA VAL A 127 -0.06 11.36 -21.01
C VAL A 127 -0.50 10.01 -20.46
N SER A 128 -1.75 9.88 -19.95
CA SER A 128 -2.24 8.60 -19.42
C SER A 128 -2.30 7.52 -20.50
N SER A 129 -2.71 7.86 -21.73
CA SER A 129 -2.72 6.92 -22.85
C SER A 129 -1.32 6.56 -23.32
N ALA A 130 -0.34 7.46 -23.23
CA ALA A 130 1.06 7.14 -23.49
C ALA A 130 1.61 6.13 -22.48
N VAL A 131 1.30 6.29 -21.19
CA VAL A 131 1.66 5.31 -20.16
C VAL A 131 0.96 3.98 -20.41
N LEU A 132 -0.34 3.97 -20.73
CA LEU A 132 -1.07 2.75 -21.07
C LEU A 132 -0.48 2.03 -22.28
N ALA A 133 -0.15 2.75 -23.34
CA ALA A 133 0.50 2.19 -24.52
C ALA A 133 1.87 1.57 -24.18
N ALA A 134 2.71 2.30 -23.44
CA ALA A 134 4.02 1.84 -23.03
C ALA A 134 3.95 0.59 -22.14
N PHE A 135 3.02 0.54 -21.17
CA PHE A 135 2.79 -0.61 -20.31
C PHE A 135 2.24 -1.81 -21.08
N SER A 136 1.34 -1.56 -22.04
CA SER A 136 0.79 -2.63 -22.89
C SER A 136 1.84 -3.24 -23.79
N LEU A 137 2.74 -2.43 -24.37
CA LEU A 137 3.87 -2.92 -25.16
C LEU A 137 4.83 -3.74 -24.28
N PHE A 138 5.12 -3.26 -23.07
CA PHE A 138 5.88 -4.06 -22.10
C PHE A 138 5.20 -5.40 -21.82
N SER A 139 3.89 -5.41 -21.55
CA SER A 139 3.13 -6.64 -21.33
C SER A 139 3.18 -7.58 -22.53
N LEU A 140 2.95 -7.10 -23.73
CA LEU A 140 2.95 -7.90 -24.96
C LEU A 140 4.30 -8.54 -25.26
N PHE A 141 5.40 -7.81 -25.06
CA PHE A 141 6.73 -8.26 -25.50
C PHE A 141 7.57 -8.91 -24.41
N THR A 142 7.30 -8.62 -23.12
CA THR A 142 8.11 -9.13 -22.00
C THR A 142 7.33 -9.95 -20.98
N SER A 143 6.02 -9.75 -20.89
CA SER A 143 5.17 -10.37 -19.87
C SER A 143 3.78 -10.72 -20.40
N ASN A 144 3.73 -11.46 -21.52
CA ASN A 144 2.48 -11.78 -22.21
C ASN A 144 1.65 -12.82 -21.43
N PRO A 145 0.48 -12.44 -20.88
CA PRO A 145 -0.36 -13.35 -20.10
C PRO A 145 -1.05 -14.43 -20.95
N PHE A 146 -1.02 -14.29 -22.30
CA PHE A 146 -1.64 -15.22 -23.24
C PHE A 146 -0.62 -16.09 -23.97
N ALA A 147 0.64 -16.17 -23.50
CA ALA A 147 1.65 -17.07 -24.09
C ALA A 147 1.18 -18.53 -24.01
N ARG A 148 1.40 -19.30 -25.11
CA ARG A 148 0.86 -20.65 -25.26
C ARG A 148 1.94 -21.72 -25.10
N LEU A 149 1.57 -22.84 -24.52
CA LEU A 149 2.36 -24.09 -24.42
C LEU A 149 1.91 -25.09 -25.49
N LEU A 150 2.05 -24.71 -26.77
CA LEU A 150 1.71 -25.58 -27.87
C LEU A 150 2.99 -26.12 -28.54
N PRO A 151 2.98 -27.39 -29.04
CA PRO A 151 1.88 -28.37 -29.05
C PRO A 151 1.78 -29.21 -27.77
N LEU A 152 2.70 -29.07 -26.81
CA LEU A 152 2.76 -29.90 -25.61
C LEU A 152 2.06 -29.22 -24.45
N VAL A 153 0.75 -29.48 -24.33
CA VAL A 153 -0.06 -28.96 -23.23
C VAL A 153 0.07 -29.86 -22.01
N PRO A 154 0.44 -29.33 -20.82
CA PRO A 154 0.46 -30.12 -19.59
C PRO A 154 -0.95 -30.59 -19.22
N LYS A 155 -1.06 -31.80 -18.66
CA LYS A 155 -2.33 -32.36 -18.20
C LYS A 155 -2.85 -31.66 -16.93
N GLU A 156 -1.94 -31.08 -16.15
CA GLU A 156 -2.23 -30.40 -14.89
C GLU A 156 -1.31 -29.20 -14.70
N GLY A 157 -1.78 -28.19 -13.95
CA GLY A 157 -1.00 -27.02 -13.62
C GLY A 157 -0.15 -27.19 -12.35
N ARG A 158 0.79 -26.24 -12.13
CA ARG A 158 1.76 -26.27 -11.02
C ARG A 158 1.20 -25.83 -9.69
N ASP A 159 -0.01 -25.29 -9.65
CA ASP A 159 -0.66 -24.67 -8.51
C ASP A 159 -0.28 -23.18 -8.30
N LEU A 160 -1.19 -22.49 -7.62
CA LEU A 160 -0.92 -21.18 -7.05
C LEU A 160 0.01 -21.33 -5.83
N ASN A 161 0.96 -20.41 -5.65
CA ASN A 161 1.78 -20.41 -4.45
C ASN A 161 0.89 -20.47 -3.20
N PRO A 162 1.14 -21.39 -2.26
CA PRO A 162 0.34 -21.58 -1.05
C PRO A 162 0.07 -20.29 -0.26
N ILE A 163 1.07 -19.42 -0.08
CA ILE A 163 0.92 -18.14 0.62
C ILE A 163 -0.15 -17.24 -0.04
N LEU A 164 -0.39 -17.45 -1.34
CA LEU A 164 -1.39 -16.69 -2.09
C LEU A 164 -2.79 -17.31 -2.03
N GLN A 165 -2.97 -18.47 -1.41
CA GLN A 165 -4.28 -19.14 -1.24
C GLN A 165 -5.00 -18.63 0.02
N ASP A 166 -5.11 -17.31 0.16
CA ASP A 166 -5.70 -16.58 1.29
C ASP A 166 -6.62 -15.45 0.83
N VAL A 167 -7.52 -15.01 1.72
CA VAL A 167 -8.43 -13.89 1.48
C VAL A 167 -7.67 -12.59 1.24
N GLY A 168 -6.52 -12.39 1.90
CA GLY A 168 -5.64 -11.25 1.69
C GLY A 168 -5.22 -11.10 0.22
N MET A 169 -4.92 -12.22 -0.45
CA MET A 169 -4.59 -12.24 -1.87
C MET A 169 -5.73 -11.77 -2.78
N ILE A 170 -6.99 -11.98 -2.37
CA ILE A 170 -8.14 -11.56 -3.17
C ILE A 170 -8.28 -10.03 -3.17
N VAL A 171 -8.01 -9.37 -2.06
CA VAL A 171 -8.38 -7.97 -1.84
C VAL A 171 -7.18 -7.01 -1.81
N HIS A 172 -6.05 -7.40 -1.19
CA HIS A 172 -4.89 -6.52 -1.02
C HIS A 172 -4.26 -6.06 -2.34
N PRO A 173 -3.90 -6.94 -3.32
CA PRO A 173 -3.26 -6.49 -4.53
C PRO A 173 -4.13 -5.55 -5.38
N PRO A 174 -5.44 -5.79 -5.59
CA PRO A 174 -6.29 -4.83 -6.29
C PRO A 174 -6.34 -3.45 -5.63
N LEU A 175 -6.41 -3.36 -4.30
CA LEU A 175 -6.39 -2.08 -3.59
C LEU A 175 -5.06 -1.34 -3.76
N LEU A 176 -3.95 -2.05 -3.67
CA LEU A 176 -2.62 -1.46 -3.85
C LEU A 176 -2.42 -0.98 -5.29
N PHE A 177 -2.80 -1.78 -6.29
CA PHE A 177 -2.73 -1.39 -7.69
C PHE A 177 -3.67 -0.22 -8.03
N ALA A 178 -4.84 -0.10 -7.38
CA ALA A 178 -5.68 1.10 -7.49
C ALA A 178 -4.94 2.36 -6.98
N GLY A 179 -4.17 2.24 -5.90
CA GLY A 179 -3.27 3.28 -5.42
C GLY A 179 -2.18 3.65 -6.43
N TYR A 180 -1.51 2.67 -7.02
CA TYR A 180 -0.48 2.86 -8.06
C TYR A 180 -1.05 3.46 -9.35
N ALA A 181 -2.25 3.04 -9.75
CA ALA A 181 -2.98 3.67 -10.85
C ALA A 181 -3.31 5.12 -10.53
N GLY A 182 -3.72 5.42 -9.30
CA GLY A 182 -3.93 6.78 -8.81
C GLY A 182 -2.67 7.65 -8.94
N LEU A 183 -1.48 7.12 -8.55
CA LEU A 183 -0.19 7.82 -8.74
C LEU A 183 0.09 8.11 -10.22
N THR A 184 -0.22 7.16 -11.11
CA THR A 184 -0.08 7.33 -12.56
C THR A 184 -0.96 8.48 -13.06
N ILE A 185 -2.21 8.59 -12.58
CA ILE A 185 -3.11 9.66 -12.99
C ILE A 185 -2.72 11.01 -12.38
N VAL A 186 -2.26 11.03 -11.14
CA VAL A 186 -1.67 12.25 -10.51
C VAL A 186 -0.48 12.75 -11.34
N PHE A 187 0.41 11.86 -11.75
CA PHE A 187 1.51 12.14 -12.68
C PHE A 187 1.01 12.71 -14.02
N ALA A 188 0.02 12.08 -14.64
CA ALA A 188 -0.54 12.52 -15.92
C ALA A 188 -1.18 13.91 -15.83
N VAL A 189 -1.92 14.19 -14.74
CA VAL A 189 -2.53 15.52 -14.52
C VAL A 189 -1.45 16.58 -14.28
N VAL A 190 -0.42 16.27 -13.51
CA VAL A 190 0.70 17.21 -13.26
C VAL A 190 1.46 17.50 -14.56
N ALA A 191 1.76 16.50 -15.38
CA ALA A 191 2.35 16.70 -16.70
C ALA A 191 1.44 17.56 -17.60
N ALA A 192 0.11 17.33 -17.55
CA ALA A 192 -0.85 18.15 -18.29
C ALA A 192 -0.86 19.62 -17.81
N LEU A 193 -0.75 19.87 -16.50
CA LEU A 193 -0.62 21.24 -15.98
C LEU A 193 0.65 21.94 -16.49
N LEU A 194 1.77 21.24 -16.51
CA LEU A 194 3.04 21.74 -17.06
C LEU A 194 2.94 22.02 -18.57
N MET A 195 2.31 21.13 -19.32
CA MET A 195 2.09 21.28 -20.77
C MET A 195 1.19 22.48 -21.09
N THR A 196 0.13 22.67 -20.31
CA THR A 196 -0.88 23.72 -20.55
C THR A 196 -0.52 25.06 -19.93
N GLY A 197 0.49 25.10 -19.06
CA GLY A 197 1.00 26.31 -18.42
C GLY A 197 0.01 26.99 -17.46
N SER A 198 -1.00 26.27 -16.96
CA SER A 198 -2.01 26.82 -16.07
C SER A 198 -2.39 25.85 -14.95
N ALA A 199 -2.50 26.40 -13.73
CA ALA A 199 -2.87 25.68 -12.51
C ALA A 199 -3.84 26.51 -11.66
N ASP A 200 -4.96 26.92 -12.25
CA ASP A 200 -6.01 27.66 -11.57
C ASP A 200 -6.63 26.90 -10.38
N ALA A 201 -7.46 27.58 -9.61
CA ALA A 201 -8.07 27.02 -8.40
C ALA A 201 -8.93 25.77 -8.67
N ALA A 202 -9.55 25.61 -9.85
CA ALA A 202 -10.34 24.44 -10.20
C ALA A 202 -9.44 23.24 -10.48
N ARG A 203 -8.36 23.44 -11.25
CA ARG A 203 -7.35 22.43 -11.57
C ARG A 203 -6.62 21.93 -10.33
N ARG A 204 -6.21 22.82 -9.43
CA ARG A 204 -5.58 22.46 -8.15
C ARG A 204 -6.51 21.69 -7.24
N ARG A 205 -7.77 22.07 -7.19
CA ARG A 205 -8.81 21.38 -6.42
C ARG A 205 -9.04 19.96 -6.93
N PHE A 206 -9.03 19.80 -8.24
CA PHE A 206 -9.13 18.51 -8.90
C PHE A 206 -7.90 17.63 -8.57
N LEU A 207 -6.69 18.15 -8.76
CA LEU A 207 -5.46 17.45 -8.42
C LEU A 207 -5.41 17.02 -6.94
N ARG A 208 -5.78 17.93 -6.02
CA ARG A 208 -5.87 17.61 -4.59
C ARG A 208 -6.85 16.46 -4.32
N GLY A 209 -7.99 16.44 -5.01
CA GLY A 209 -8.97 15.35 -4.89
C GLY A 209 -8.40 14.01 -5.33
N LEU A 210 -7.69 13.99 -6.46
CA LEU A 210 -7.02 12.78 -6.97
C LEU A 210 -5.95 12.27 -6.00
N VAL A 211 -5.10 13.17 -5.50
CA VAL A 211 -4.06 12.83 -4.52
C VAL A 211 -4.68 12.23 -3.25
N PHE A 212 -5.80 12.76 -2.79
CA PHE A 212 -6.48 12.25 -1.61
C PHE A 212 -7.08 10.86 -1.81
N VAL A 213 -7.72 10.61 -2.96
CA VAL A 213 -8.23 9.27 -3.33
C VAL A 213 -7.08 8.27 -3.48
N THR A 214 -6.00 8.68 -4.14
CA THR A 214 -4.78 7.87 -4.29
C THR A 214 -4.20 7.48 -2.94
N TRP A 215 -4.06 8.45 -2.03
CA TRP A 215 -3.59 8.22 -0.67
C TRP A 215 -4.47 7.24 0.10
N ALA A 216 -5.79 7.33 -0.06
CA ALA A 216 -6.71 6.39 0.59
C ALA A 216 -6.53 4.95 0.08
N PHE A 217 -6.38 4.74 -1.23
CA PHE A 217 -6.09 3.41 -1.77
C PHE A 217 -4.74 2.87 -1.31
N LEU A 218 -3.70 3.70 -1.28
CA LEU A 218 -2.40 3.29 -0.74
C LEU A 218 -2.49 2.97 0.76
N THR A 219 -3.27 3.73 1.54
CA THR A 219 -3.52 3.43 2.96
C THR A 219 -4.22 2.07 3.12
N ALA A 220 -5.28 1.83 2.34
CA ALA A 220 -6.00 0.56 2.38
C ALA A 220 -5.10 -0.62 1.96
N GLY A 221 -4.34 -0.45 0.88
CA GLY A 221 -3.40 -1.46 0.39
C GLY A 221 -2.34 -1.80 1.42
N ASN A 222 -1.63 -0.80 1.98
CA ASN A 222 -0.59 -1.05 2.98
C ASN A 222 -1.16 -1.67 4.27
N ALA A 223 -2.30 -1.18 4.76
CA ALA A 223 -2.91 -1.71 5.98
C ALA A 223 -3.36 -3.16 5.81
N LEU A 224 -3.99 -3.49 4.69
CA LEU A 224 -4.45 -4.85 4.42
C LEU A 224 -3.28 -5.81 4.12
N GLY A 225 -2.20 -5.32 3.48
CA GLY A 225 -0.97 -6.11 3.30
C GLY A 225 -0.29 -6.43 4.62
N SER A 226 -0.23 -5.45 5.52
CA SER A 226 0.26 -5.64 6.89
C SER A 226 -0.58 -6.67 7.67
N TRP A 227 -1.91 -6.61 7.56
CA TRP A 227 -2.81 -7.59 8.17
C TRP A 227 -2.61 -8.99 7.58
N TRP A 228 -2.49 -9.08 6.26
CA TRP A 228 -2.26 -10.36 5.57
C TRP A 228 -0.92 -10.99 5.97
N ALA A 229 0.17 -10.21 6.04
CA ALA A 229 1.47 -10.68 6.52
C ALA A 229 1.37 -11.22 7.96
N TYR A 230 0.61 -10.54 8.82
CA TYR A 230 0.37 -10.96 10.20
C TYR A 230 -0.38 -12.29 10.32
N THR A 231 -1.38 -12.51 9.48
CA THR A 231 -2.21 -13.72 9.55
C THR A 231 -1.55 -14.91 8.86
N GLU A 232 -0.84 -14.70 7.73
CA GLU A 232 -0.42 -15.76 6.83
C GLU A 232 1.02 -16.24 7.02
N LEU A 233 1.97 -15.34 7.31
CA LEU A 233 3.38 -15.74 7.31
C LEU A 233 3.80 -16.64 8.49
N GLY A 234 2.93 -16.84 9.48
CA GLY A 234 3.19 -17.71 10.63
C GLY A 234 4.24 -17.19 11.63
N TRP A 235 4.80 -16.01 11.38
CA TRP A 235 5.84 -15.40 12.22
C TRP A 235 5.28 -14.42 13.25
N GLY A 236 4.01 -14.04 13.12
CA GLY A 236 3.30 -13.14 14.04
C GLY A 236 3.71 -11.68 13.96
N GLY A 237 4.56 -11.28 13.04
CA GLY A 237 4.90 -9.89 12.79
C GLY A 237 3.84 -9.20 11.91
N TRP A 238 3.61 -7.91 12.13
CA TRP A 238 2.68 -7.11 11.35
C TRP A 238 3.39 -6.20 10.31
N TRP A 239 4.72 -6.01 10.41
CA TRP A 239 5.57 -5.25 9.50
C TRP A 239 7.02 -5.70 9.65
N PHE A 240 7.67 -6.07 8.56
CA PHE A 240 9.01 -6.65 8.56
C PHE A 240 10.07 -5.73 7.97
N TRP A 241 9.68 -4.56 7.48
CA TRP A 241 10.55 -3.69 6.67
C TRP A 241 11.12 -4.41 5.44
N ASP A 242 10.35 -5.35 4.91
CA ASP A 242 10.70 -6.05 3.68
C ASP A 242 10.78 -5.07 2.50
N PRO A 243 11.72 -5.24 1.54
CA PRO A 243 11.83 -4.36 0.38
C PRO A 243 10.52 -4.15 -0.39
N VAL A 244 9.65 -5.16 -0.46
CA VAL A 244 8.34 -5.05 -1.13
C VAL A 244 7.34 -4.23 -0.32
N GLU A 245 7.32 -4.41 1.00
CA GLU A 245 6.54 -3.55 1.91
C GLU A 245 7.00 -2.10 1.78
N ASN A 246 8.30 -1.86 1.82
CA ASN A 246 8.90 -0.53 1.69
C ASN A 246 8.59 0.10 0.34
N ALA A 247 8.58 -0.68 -0.76
CA ALA A 247 8.25 -0.22 -2.11
C ALA A 247 6.84 0.37 -2.23
N SER A 248 5.89 -0.08 -1.40
CA SER A 248 4.53 0.48 -1.33
C SER A 248 4.39 1.59 -0.29
N PHE A 249 5.16 1.53 0.79
CA PHE A 249 5.10 2.49 1.88
C PHE A 249 5.76 3.83 1.54
N ILE A 250 6.88 3.83 0.82
CA ILE A 250 7.58 5.05 0.41
C ILE A 250 6.69 5.97 -0.42
N PRO A 251 5.99 5.53 -1.49
CA PRO A 251 5.05 6.37 -2.22
C PRO A 251 3.88 6.87 -1.36
N TRP A 252 3.43 6.10 -0.35
CA TRP A 252 2.42 6.54 0.59
C TRP A 252 2.90 7.72 1.46
N LEU A 253 4.13 7.67 1.97
CA LEU A 253 4.76 8.78 2.71
C LEU A 253 4.87 10.04 1.83
N VAL A 254 5.35 9.91 0.60
CA VAL A 254 5.48 11.05 -0.33
C VAL A 254 4.11 11.64 -0.68
N THR A 255 3.09 10.80 -0.86
CA THR A 255 1.71 11.23 -1.10
C THR A 255 1.13 11.95 0.12
N THR A 256 1.48 11.49 1.34
CA THR A 256 1.12 12.17 2.60
C THR A 256 1.75 13.56 2.68
N ALA A 257 3.04 13.70 2.36
CA ALA A 257 3.72 15.00 2.27
C ALA A 257 3.04 15.91 1.24
N MET A 258 2.67 15.38 0.09
CA MET A 258 1.97 16.11 -0.98
C MET A 258 0.59 16.62 -0.53
N LEU A 259 -0.19 15.83 0.22
CA LEU A 259 -1.48 16.26 0.80
C LEU A 259 -1.31 17.45 1.75
N HIS A 260 -0.27 17.43 2.57
CA HIS A 260 0.03 18.53 3.50
C HIS A 260 0.54 19.78 2.78
N ALA A 261 1.27 19.62 1.66
CA ALA A 261 1.67 20.76 0.83
C ALA A 261 0.47 21.53 0.25
N PHE A 262 -0.63 20.85 -0.07
CA PHE A 262 -1.88 21.52 -0.47
C PHE A 262 -2.54 22.36 0.64
N VAL A 263 -2.23 22.10 1.90
CA VAL A 263 -2.79 22.88 3.03
C VAL A 263 -2.22 24.29 3.06
N LEU A 264 -0.97 24.47 2.66
CA LEU A 264 -0.27 25.75 2.71
C LEU A 264 -0.65 26.72 1.58
N GLN A 265 -1.11 26.23 0.45
CA GLN A 265 -1.61 26.99 -0.71
C GLN A 265 -0.67 28.10 -1.22
N LYS A 266 0.66 27.93 -1.07
CA LYS A 266 1.67 28.88 -1.49
C LYS A 266 2.40 28.42 -2.75
N THR A 267 2.96 29.37 -3.51
CA THR A 267 3.70 29.10 -4.75
C THR A 267 4.82 28.07 -4.57
N GLY A 268 5.64 28.24 -3.55
CA GLY A 268 6.75 27.30 -3.26
C GLY A 268 6.28 25.91 -2.91
N THR A 269 5.19 25.78 -2.15
CA THR A 269 4.62 24.46 -1.80
C THR A 269 3.91 23.82 -2.98
N PHE A 270 3.38 24.60 -3.92
CA PHE A 270 2.82 24.04 -5.15
C PHE A 270 3.91 23.50 -6.08
N ARG A 271 5.06 24.20 -6.21
CA ARG A 271 6.25 23.65 -6.92
C ARG A 271 6.67 22.31 -6.31
N LEU A 272 6.75 22.25 -4.98
CA LEU A 272 7.05 21.02 -4.27
C LEU A 272 5.99 19.93 -4.54
N THR A 273 4.70 20.28 -4.52
CA THR A 273 3.60 19.33 -4.83
C THR A 273 3.77 18.72 -6.22
N VAL A 274 4.06 19.53 -7.25
CA VAL A 274 4.31 19.08 -8.62
C VAL A 274 5.52 18.13 -8.67
N PHE A 275 6.61 18.49 -7.99
CA PHE A 275 7.80 17.64 -7.90
C PHE A 275 7.51 16.31 -7.20
N LEU A 276 6.82 16.34 -6.05
CA LEU A 276 6.46 15.14 -5.30
C LEU A 276 5.52 14.21 -6.09
N ALA A 277 4.66 14.76 -6.94
CA ALA A 277 3.81 13.96 -7.83
C ALA A 277 4.64 13.17 -8.85
N LEU A 278 5.67 13.78 -9.45
CA LEU A 278 6.59 13.10 -10.36
C LEU A 278 7.41 12.03 -9.62
N ILE A 279 7.94 12.38 -8.45
CA ILE A 279 8.70 11.46 -7.59
C ILE A 279 7.84 10.29 -7.11
N SER A 280 6.58 10.50 -6.73
CA SER A 280 5.70 9.41 -6.29
C SER A 280 5.51 8.34 -7.37
N PHE A 281 5.31 8.77 -8.63
CA PHE A 281 5.20 7.84 -9.74
C PHE A 281 6.55 7.17 -10.05
N ALA A 282 7.65 7.92 -9.99
CA ALA A 282 9.00 7.37 -10.15
C ALA A 282 9.30 6.28 -9.11
N LEU A 283 8.96 6.53 -7.84
CA LEU A 283 9.12 5.55 -6.76
C LEU A 283 8.21 4.32 -6.93
N CYS A 284 7.00 4.50 -7.46
CA CYS A 284 6.11 3.39 -7.81
C CYS A 284 6.72 2.49 -8.92
N LEU A 285 7.25 3.08 -9.99
CA LEU A 285 7.95 2.34 -11.05
C LEU A 285 9.21 1.66 -10.52
N PHE A 286 9.98 2.36 -9.71
CA PHE A 286 11.20 1.83 -9.11
C PHE A 286 10.90 0.68 -8.14
N GLY A 287 9.86 0.80 -7.30
CA GLY A 287 9.38 -0.29 -6.45
C GLY A 287 8.96 -1.52 -7.27
N SER A 288 8.23 -1.30 -8.37
CA SER A 288 7.85 -2.38 -9.30
C SER A 288 9.07 -3.04 -9.96
N PHE A 289 10.10 -2.26 -10.28
CA PHE A 289 11.38 -2.77 -10.77
C PHE A 289 12.07 -3.64 -9.71
N MET A 290 12.21 -3.16 -8.48
CA MET A 290 12.85 -3.92 -7.40
C MET A 290 12.19 -5.28 -7.18
N VAL A 291 10.86 -5.31 -7.11
CA VAL A 291 10.08 -6.53 -6.87
C VAL A 291 10.22 -7.55 -8.00
N ARG A 292 10.31 -7.08 -9.25
CA ARG A 292 10.26 -7.95 -10.45
C ARG A 292 11.63 -8.30 -11.02
N SER A 293 12.67 -7.55 -10.70
CA SER A 293 14.03 -7.80 -11.21
C SER A 293 14.75 -8.97 -10.52
N GLY A 294 14.29 -9.37 -9.34
CA GLY A 294 15.00 -10.34 -8.51
C GLY A 294 16.27 -9.82 -7.84
N ILE A 295 16.51 -8.52 -7.90
CA ILE A 295 17.70 -7.88 -7.29
C ILE A 295 17.59 -7.89 -5.76
N VAL A 296 16.36 -7.79 -5.21
CA VAL A 296 16.12 -7.82 -3.77
C VAL A 296 15.62 -9.17 -3.32
N GLN A 297 16.10 -9.64 -2.19
CA GLN A 297 15.56 -10.83 -1.51
C GLN A 297 14.33 -10.40 -0.70
N SER A 298 13.19 -11.00 -1.00
CA SER A 298 11.92 -10.73 -0.32
C SER A 298 11.06 -11.99 -0.30
N VAL A 299 10.34 -12.20 0.79
CA VAL A 299 9.33 -13.25 0.90
C VAL A 299 8.13 -13.01 -0.04
N HIS A 300 7.98 -11.79 -0.55
CA HIS A 300 6.94 -11.38 -1.49
C HIS A 300 7.40 -11.42 -2.97
N ALA A 301 8.66 -11.76 -3.25
CA ALA A 301 9.20 -11.81 -4.61
C ALA A 301 9.00 -13.22 -5.21
N PHE A 302 7.79 -13.53 -5.64
CA PHE A 302 7.41 -14.87 -6.15
C PHE A 302 7.90 -15.19 -7.56
N ALA A 303 8.42 -14.20 -8.30
CA ALA A 303 8.89 -14.40 -9.66
C ALA A 303 9.96 -13.34 -10.04
N ALA A 304 11.20 -13.68 -9.86
CA ALA A 304 12.35 -12.84 -10.20
C ALA A 304 12.80 -13.10 -11.64
N ASP A 305 12.89 -12.06 -12.47
CA ASP A 305 13.39 -12.13 -13.85
C ASP A 305 14.22 -10.88 -14.19
N PRO A 306 15.56 -10.98 -14.25
CA PRO A 306 16.45 -9.86 -14.53
C PRO A 306 16.18 -9.17 -15.87
N ALA A 307 15.78 -9.93 -16.92
CA ALA A 307 15.50 -9.36 -18.23
C ALA A 307 14.25 -8.46 -18.20
N ARG A 308 13.20 -8.91 -17.50
CA ARG A 308 11.99 -8.11 -17.24
C ARG A 308 12.31 -6.88 -16.40
N GLY A 309 13.19 -7.03 -15.41
CA GLY A 309 13.70 -5.92 -14.60
C GLY A 309 14.36 -4.84 -15.46
N ALA A 310 15.30 -5.21 -16.32
CA ALA A 310 15.98 -4.29 -17.22
C ALA A 310 15.00 -3.56 -18.16
N ALA A 311 14.05 -4.29 -18.76
CA ALA A 311 13.03 -3.70 -19.62
C ALA A 311 12.14 -2.69 -18.85
N LEU A 312 11.79 -2.98 -17.59
CA LEU A 312 11.00 -2.07 -16.75
C LEU A 312 11.81 -0.82 -16.36
N LEU A 313 13.11 -0.94 -16.16
CA LEU A 313 14.00 0.20 -15.91
C LEU A 313 14.06 1.11 -17.15
N ILE A 314 14.24 0.55 -18.36
CA ILE A 314 14.20 1.31 -19.61
C ILE A 314 12.86 2.03 -19.77
N LEU A 315 11.76 1.32 -19.56
CA LEU A 315 10.42 1.89 -19.60
C LEU A 315 10.28 3.07 -18.63
N SER A 316 10.81 2.94 -17.41
CA SER A 316 10.81 4.00 -16.40
C SER A 316 11.57 5.23 -16.88
N VAL A 317 12.76 5.06 -17.45
CA VAL A 317 13.56 6.16 -18.01
C VAL A 317 12.80 6.88 -19.14
N VAL A 318 12.19 6.13 -20.06
CA VAL A 318 11.42 6.67 -21.19
C VAL A 318 10.23 7.52 -20.71
N LEU A 319 9.56 7.12 -19.64
CA LEU A 319 8.40 7.85 -19.11
C LEU A 319 8.80 9.03 -18.23
N LEU A 320 9.84 8.90 -17.42
CA LEU A 320 10.20 9.88 -16.40
C LEU A 320 11.08 11.01 -16.92
N VAL A 321 12.06 10.71 -17.78
CA VAL A 321 12.99 11.74 -18.27
C VAL A 321 12.26 12.90 -18.97
N PRO A 322 11.34 12.65 -19.93
CA PRO A 322 10.57 13.75 -20.53
C PRO A 322 9.76 14.56 -19.53
N ALA A 323 9.21 13.92 -18.50
CA ALA A 323 8.41 14.59 -17.47
C ALA A 323 9.27 15.49 -16.57
N PHE A 324 10.47 15.05 -16.17
CA PHE A 324 11.39 15.89 -15.39
C PHE A 324 11.99 17.04 -16.22
N VAL A 325 12.28 16.81 -17.51
CA VAL A 325 12.68 17.89 -18.44
C VAL A 325 11.54 18.91 -18.58
N LEU A 326 10.30 18.45 -18.74
CA LEU A 326 9.14 19.32 -18.81
C LEU A 326 8.95 20.12 -17.51
N TYR A 327 9.16 19.49 -16.34
CA TYR A 327 9.14 20.16 -15.05
C TYR A 327 10.18 21.27 -15.00
N ALA A 328 11.43 20.97 -15.29
CA ALA A 328 12.52 21.95 -15.27
C ALA A 328 12.25 23.14 -16.21
N ALA A 329 11.69 22.88 -17.39
CA ALA A 329 11.43 23.90 -18.40
C ALA A 329 10.17 24.75 -18.12
N ARG A 330 9.17 24.24 -17.37
CA ARG A 330 7.84 24.86 -17.30
C ARG A 330 7.39 25.25 -15.91
N ILE A 331 8.03 24.78 -14.85
CA ILE A 331 7.56 24.99 -13.47
C ILE A 331 7.51 26.46 -13.07
N GLU A 332 8.46 27.28 -13.51
CA GLU A 332 8.48 28.71 -13.22
C GLU A 332 7.29 29.42 -13.88
N GLY A 333 7.05 29.17 -15.17
CA GLY A 333 5.92 29.73 -15.90
C GLY A 333 4.58 29.35 -15.27
N LEU A 334 4.44 28.08 -14.85
CA LEU A 334 3.23 27.57 -14.19
C LEU A 334 2.91 28.28 -12.87
N THR A 335 3.92 28.82 -12.17
CA THR A 335 3.78 29.40 -10.83
C THR A 335 3.97 30.93 -10.78
N LYS A 336 4.33 31.58 -11.90
CA LYS A 336 4.69 33.00 -11.95
C LYS A 336 3.56 33.94 -11.51
N HIS A 337 2.34 33.72 -11.97
CA HIS A 337 1.18 34.57 -11.65
C HIS A 337 0.72 34.51 -10.19
N GLU A 338 1.27 33.62 -9.39
CA GLU A 338 0.92 33.45 -7.98
C GLU A 338 1.91 34.11 -7.03
N ALA A 339 3.15 34.34 -7.48
CA ALA A 339 4.18 34.98 -6.69
C ALA A 339 3.77 36.44 -6.35
N GLU A 340 3.01 37.10 -7.23
CA GLU A 340 2.56 38.46 -7.09
C GLU A 340 1.39 38.65 -6.10
N ALA A 341 0.63 37.58 -5.81
CA ALA A 341 -0.60 37.64 -4.99
C ALA A 341 -0.42 37.29 -3.52
N GLN A 342 0.78 36.91 -3.08
CA GLN A 342 0.97 36.31 -1.75
C GLN A 342 1.85 37.14 -0.84
N GLY A 343 1.26 37.62 0.29
CA GLY A 343 1.97 38.23 1.40
C GLY A 343 3.03 37.33 2.04
N SER A 344 3.93 37.91 2.82
CA SER A 344 5.07 37.24 3.46
C SER A 344 4.68 35.94 4.16
N PRO A 345 5.46 34.87 3.99
CA PRO A 345 5.25 33.63 4.74
C PRO A 345 5.63 33.86 6.19
N GLY A 346 4.68 33.79 7.09
CA GLY A 346 4.93 33.99 8.52
C GLY A 346 3.94 33.21 9.39
N GLY A 347 4.41 32.82 10.55
CA GLY A 347 3.64 32.24 11.63
C GLY A 347 3.94 30.74 11.90
N VAL A 348 3.70 30.36 13.15
CA VAL A 348 3.93 29.00 13.66
C VAL A 348 3.28 27.95 12.78
N PHE A 349 2.06 28.21 12.30
CA PHE A 349 1.32 27.27 11.43
C PHE A 349 2.11 26.92 10.16
N TYR A 350 2.59 27.91 9.42
CA TYR A 350 3.34 27.69 8.18
C TYR A 350 4.63 26.91 8.43
N PHE A 351 5.40 27.37 9.42
CA PHE A 351 6.66 26.72 9.79
C PHE A 351 6.45 25.26 10.19
N THR A 352 5.47 24.99 11.06
CA THR A 352 5.24 23.65 11.60
C THR A 352 4.73 22.67 10.52
N VAL A 353 3.81 23.11 9.65
CA VAL A 353 3.35 22.26 8.54
C VAL A 353 4.47 22.01 7.54
N THR A 354 5.29 23.02 7.24
CA THR A 354 6.46 22.88 6.36
C THR A 354 7.47 21.90 6.96
N ALA A 355 7.78 22.02 8.24
CA ALA A 355 8.65 21.09 8.95
C ALA A 355 8.10 19.65 8.90
N GLY A 356 6.79 19.46 9.09
CA GLY A 356 6.12 18.16 8.96
C GLY A 356 6.24 17.57 7.55
N ILE A 357 6.10 18.38 6.50
CA ILE A 357 6.29 17.96 5.10
C ILE A 357 7.71 17.42 4.89
N TYR A 358 8.72 18.21 5.26
CA TYR A 358 10.13 17.81 5.09
C TYR A 358 10.50 16.62 5.97
N LEU A 359 9.96 16.52 7.18
CA LEU A 359 10.15 15.36 8.05
C LEU A 359 9.59 14.07 7.40
N THR A 360 8.40 14.17 6.78
CA THR A 360 7.79 13.02 6.08
C THR A 360 8.60 12.63 4.82
N ILE A 361 9.15 13.62 4.10
CA ILE A 361 10.06 13.37 2.97
C ILE A 361 11.36 12.71 3.47
N ALA A 362 11.92 13.19 4.58
CA ALA A 362 13.12 12.62 5.19
C ALA A 362 12.88 11.17 5.65
N ALA A 363 11.69 10.88 6.22
CA ALA A 363 11.30 9.52 6.57
C ALA A 363 11.22 8.61 5.33
N ALA A 364 10.61 9.09 4.24
CA ALA A 364 10.57 8.34 2.97
C ALA A 364 11.98 8.09 2.41
N ALA A 365 12.85 9.09 2.45
CA ALA A 365 14.24 8.97 2.02
C ALA A 365 15.05 8.00 2.89
N SER A 366 14.86 8.02 4.21
CA SER A 366 15.51 7.08 5.14
C SER A 366 15.10 5.63 4.84
N VAL A 367 13.81 5.38 4.62
CA VAL A 367 13.32 4.04 4.25
C VAL A 367 13.89 3.62 2.89
N LEU A 368 13.92 4.52 1.91
CA LEU A 368 14.49 4.25 0.59
C LEU A 368 15.98 3.90 0.67
N ILE A 369 16.77 4.68 1.40
CA ILE A 369 18.20 4.45 1.60
C ILE A 369 18.43 3.08 2.25
N GLY A 370 17.74 2.79 3.35
CA GLY A 370 17.87 1.49 4.04
C GLY A 370 17.50 0.31 3.15
N THR A 371 16.47 0.47 2.30
CA THR A 371 16.04 -0.57 1.35
C THR A 371 17.06 -0.79 0.23
N LEU A 372 17.70 0.27 -0.24
CA LEU A 372 18.70 0.21 -1.32
C LEU A 372 20.11 -0.11 -0.82
N TYR A 373 20.39 0.08 0.45
CA TYR A 373 21.74 -0.05 0.98
C TYR A 373 22.38 -1.43 0.71
N PRO A 374 21.67 -2.56 0.91
CA PRO A 374 22.21 -3.87 0.55
C PRO A 374 22.56 -4.00 -0.94
N LEU A 375 21.71 -3.46 -1.81
CA LEU A 375 21.93 -3.48 -3.26
C LEU A 375 23.15 -2.64 -3.66
N ILE A 376 23.27 -1.43 -3.11
CA ILE A 376 24.41 -0.54 -3.37
C ILE A 376 25.71 -1.19 -2.90
N TYR A 377 25.67 -1.83 -1.71
CA TYR A 377 26.84 -2.49 -1.13
C TYR A 377 27.33 -3.67 -1.98
N ASP A 378 26.40 -4.48 -2.49
CA ASP A 378 26.71 -5.58 -3.41
C ASP A 378 27.22 -5.08 -4.77
N LEU A 379 26.62 -4.01 -5.33
CA LEU A 379 27.03 -3.40 -6.60
C LEU A 379 28.49 -2.91 -6.60
N PHE A 380 28.95 -2.38 -5.47
CA PHE A 380 30.34 -1.96 -5.29
C PHE A 380 31.27 -3.10 -4.84
N ALA A 381 30.83 -4.35 -4.86
CA ALA A 381 31.58 -5.53 -4.45
C ALA A 381 32.16 -5.44 -3.02
N LEU A 382 31.48 -4.72 -2.12
CA LEU A 382 31.87 -4.53 -0.72
C LEU A 382 31.47 -5.72 0.18
N GLY A 383 30.77 -6.71 -0.38
CA GLY A 383 30.26 -7.88 0.30
C GLY A 383 28.74 -7.90 0.40
N LYS A 384 28.20 -8.83 1.20
CA LYS A 384 26.75 -8.94 1.44
C LYS A 384 26.40 -8.38 2.81
N ILE A 385 25.46 -7.47 2.87
CA ILE A 385 24.92 -6.89 4.11
C ILE A 385 23.39 -7.02 4.11
N SER A 386 22.82 -7.20 5.29
CA SER A 386 21.37 -7.16 5.49
C SER A 386 21.01 -5.95 6.34
N VAL A 387 19.99 -5.20 5.90
CA VAL A 387 19.42 -4.08 6.64
C VAL A 387 18.03 -4.50 7.10
N GLY A 388 17.86 -4.59 8.42
CA GLY A 388 16.62 -5.07 9.02
C GLY A 388 15.93 -4.03 9.91
N ALA A 389 14.94 -4.50 10.68
CA ALA A 389 14.14 -3.70 11.59
C ALA A 389 14.93 -2.76 12.51
N PRO A 390 16.11 -3.12 13.07
CA PRO A 390 16.86 -2.21 13.92
C PRO A 390 17.23 -0.89 13.25
N TYR A 391 17.66 -0.92 11.98
CA TYR A 391 17.95 0.30 11.22
C TYR A 391 16.68 1.13 11.02
N PHE A 392 15.63 0.53 10.48
CA PHE A 392 14.41 1.25 10.14
C PHE A 392 13.74 1.83 11.39
N ASN A 393 13.67 1.06 12.47
CA ASN A 393 13.08 1.52 13.72
C ASN A 393 13.87 2.67 14.36
N ALA A 394 15.21 2.63 14.29
CA ALA A 394 16.06 3.69 14.83
C ALA A 394 15.84 5.06 14.16
N PHE A 395 15.48 5.09 12.89
CA PHE A 395 15.18 6.33 12.17
C PHE A 395 13.67 6.65 12.15
N PHE A 396 12.83 5.67 11.86
CA PHE A 396 11.40 5.90 11.62
C PHE A 396 10.62 6.22 12.90
N ALA A 397 10.91 5.54 14.01
CA ALA A 397 10.19 5.77 15.27
C ALA A 397 10.40 7.19 15.82
N PRO A 398 11.62 7.75 15.93
CA PRO A 398 11.82 9.14 16.32
C PRO A 398 11.18 10.15 15.37
N MET A 399 11.22 9.89 14.05
CA MET A 399 10.57 10.77 13.06
C MET A 399 9.05 10.75 13.22
N THR A 400 8.45 9.60 13.53
CA THR A 400 7.00 9.48 13.78
C THR A 400 6.60 10.22 15.05
N ILE A 401 7.38 10.12 16.12
CA ILE A 401 7.18 10.88 17.36
C ILE A 401 7.27 12.39 17.10
N ALA A 402 8.30 12.83 16.36
CA ALA A 402 8.45 14.23 15.98
C ALA A 402 7.27 14.74 15.13
N ALA A 403 6.79 13.92 14.18
CA ALA A 403 5.59 14.23 13.39
C ALA A 403 4.35 14.38 14.28
N ALA A 404 4.16 13.50 15.26
CA ALA A 404 3.05 13.61 16.22
C ALA A 404 3.12 14.89 17.04
N VAL A 405 4.31 15.31 17.48
CA VAL A 405 4.51 16.60 18.16
C VAL A 405 4.11 17.76 17.25
N LEU A 406 4.58 17.78 16.00
CA LEU A 406 4.26 18.83 15.03
C LEU A 406 2.76 18.90 14.72
N ILE A 407 2.10 17.76 14.53
CA ILE A 407 0.64 17.68 14.28
C ILE A 407 -0.11 18.29 15.47
N GLY A 408 0.21 17.88 16.67
CA GLY A 408 -0.43 18.40 17.86
C GLY A 408 -0.17 19.91 18.07
N VAL A 409 1.04 20.41 17.80
CA VAL A 409 1.36 21.84 17.87
C VAL A 409 0.51 22.66 16.89
N VAL A 410 0.35 22.20 15.65
CA VAL A 410 -0.51 22.87 14.65
C VAL A 410 -1.97 22.93 15.11
N GLN A 411 -2.47 21.85 15.69
CA GLN A 411 -3.85 21.77 16.19
C GLN A 411 -4.04 22.62 17.45
N ALA A 412 -3.10 22.55 18.39
CA ALA A 412 -3.08 23.28 19.63
C ALA A 412 -3.00 24.80 19.42
N ALA A 413 -2.33 25.28 18.37
CA ALA A 413 -2.25 26.71 18.04
C ALA A 413 -3.62 27.37 17.81
N LYS A 414 -4.68 26.58 17.59
CA LYS A 414 -6.07 27.04 17.42
C LYS A 414 -6.94 26.83 18.66
N LEU A 415 -6.34 26.40 19.78
CA LEU A 415 -7.01 26.07 21.03
C LEU A 415 -6.59 27.03 22.14
N PRO A 416 -7.38 27.15 23.22
CA PRO A 416 -6.96 27.90 24.39
C PRO A 416 -5.63 27.39 24.95
N ARG A 417 -4.72 28.30 25.34
CA ARG A 417 -3.39 27.92 25.85
C ARG A 417 -3.48 26.94 27.04
N LEU A 418 -4.38 27.20 27.98
CA LEU A 418 -4.57 26.32 29.14
C LEU A 418 -4.94 24.88 28.70
N PHE A 419 -5.88 24.73 27.75
CA PHE A 419 -6.24 23.43 27.20
C PHE A 419 -5.02 22.74 26.58
N SER A 420 -4.25 23.45 25.78
CA SER A 420 -3.08 22.90 25.09
C SER A 420 -2.00 22.44 26.07
N VAL A 421 -1.73 23.22 27.12
CA VAL A 421 -0.78 22.85 28.19
C VAL A 421 -1.30 21.64 28.98
N CYS A 422 -2.56 21.66 29.39
CA CYS A 422 -3.17 20.52 30.10
C CYS A 422 -3.16 19.25 29.25
N ALA A 423 -3.50 19.35 27.96
CA ALA A 423 -3.47 18.21 27.04
C ALA A 423 -2.05 17.62 26.90
N ALA A 424 -1.01 18.46 26.77
CA ALA A 424 0.37 18.00 26.71
C ALA A 424 0.82 17.30 28.00
N VAL A 425 0.56 17.94 29.15
CA VAL A 425 0.94 17.38 30.47
C VAL A 425 0.19 16.07 30.74
N LEU A 426 -1.13 16.02 30.49
CA LEU A 426 -1.92 14.83 30.71
C LEU A 426 -1.53 13.70 29.74
N SER A 427 -1.19 14.00 28.50
CA SER A 427 -0.70 13.01 27.53
C SER A 427 0.60 12.35 28.01
N LEU A 428 1.54 13.17 28.50
CA LEU A 428 2.80 12.67 29.05
C LEU A 428 2.59 11.89 30.34
N ALA A 429 1.78 12.42 31.26
CA ALA A 429 1.48 11.77 32.55
C ALA A 429 0.78 10.41 32.34
N ALA A 430 -0.22 10.34 31.44
CA ALA A 430 -0.90 9.10 31.12
C ALA A 430 0.05 8.05 30.50
N ALA A 431 0.91 8.46 29.57
CA ALA A 431 1.91 7.60 28.97
C ALA A 431 2.92 7.07 30.02
N ALA A 432 3.41 7.95 30.88
CA ALA A 432 4.30 7.57 31.98
C ALA A 432 3.63 6.61 32.98
N ALA A 433 2.36 6.85 33.31
CA ALA A 433 1.58 5.95 34.20
C ALA A 433 1.42 4.56 33.57
N ILE A 434 1.07 4.48 32.28
CA ILE A 434 0.99 3.19 31.55
C ILE A 434 2.34 2.47 31.59
N ALA A 435 3.44 3.16 31.29
CA ALA A 435 4.77 2.58 31.30
C ALA A 435 5.19 2.10 32.71
N ALA A 436 4.83 2.83 33.75
CA ALA A 436 5.11 2.45 35.15
C ALA A 436 4.30 1.21 35.58
N LEU A 437 3.04 1.11 35.15
CA LEU A 437 2.15 0.00 35.52
C LEU A 437 2.52 -1.30 34.79
N PHE A 438 2.84 -1.23 33.50
CA PHE A 438 2.98 -2.42 32.65
C PHE A 438 4.43 -2.76 32.26
N LYS A 439 5.43 -1.99 32.68
CA LYS A 439 6.87 -2.27 32.51
C LYS A 439 7.24 -2.68 31.07
N PRO A 440 7.34 -1.72 30.14
CA PRO A 440 7.65 -1.99 28.73
C PRO A 440 9.10 -2.47 28.52
N SER A 441 9.37 -3.06 27.36
CA SER A 441 10.73 -3.42 26.92
C SER A 441 11.62 -2.20 26.70
N ASP A 442 11.07 -1.10 26.15
CA ASP A 442 11.73 0.20 26.00
C ASP A 442 10.86 1.30 26.63
N LEU A 443 11.35 1.84 27.76
CA LEU A 443 10.66 2.87 28.53
C LEU A 443 10.51 4.17 27.74
N VAL A 444 11.59 4.62 27.09
CA VAL A 444 11.63 5.93 26.41
C VAL A 444 10.72 5.94 25.19
N LEU A 445 10.87 4.95 24.32
CA LEU A 445 10.04 4.83 23.12
C LEU A 445 8.56 4.62 23.49
N THR A 446 8.27 3.89 24.55
CA THR A 446 6.88 3.69 25.00
C THR A 446 6.25 4.97 25.50
N VAL A 447 6.94 5.71 26.39
CA VAL A 447 6.42 6.97 26.93
C VAL A 447 6.23 7.99 25.83
N LEU A 448 7.23 8.18 24.95
CA LEU A 448 7.14 9.15 23.87
C LEU A 448 6.11 8.74 22.80
N GLY A 449 6.00 7.44 22.50
CA GLY A 449 5.03 6.92 21.54
C GLY A 449 3.58 7.12 22.00
N PHE A 450 3.25 6.70 23.22
CA PHE A 450 1.89 6.93 23.77
C PHE A 450 1.61 8.41 24.02
N ALA A 451 2.58 9.18 24.52
CA ALA A 451 2.40 10.62 24.72
C ALA A 451 2.11 11.32 23.39
N GLY A 452 2.82 10.96 22.32
CA GLY A 452 2.55 11.47 20.97
C GLY A 452 1.16 11.10 20.47
N ALA A 453 0.75 9.84 20.64
CA ALA A 453 -0.59 9.38 20.26
C ALA A 453 -1.70 10.14 21.02
N PHE A 454 -1.58 10.26 22.34
CA PHE A 454 -2.56 10.97 23.18
C PHE A 454 -2.57 12.48 22.89
N TRP A 455 -1.42 13.08 22.62
CA TRP A 455 -1.27 14.48 22.21
C TRP A 455 -2.01 14.76 20.90
N VAL A 456 -1.79 13.95 19.88
CA VAL A 456 -2.50 14.08 18.60
C VAL A 456 -4.00 13.88 18.79
N ALA A 457 -4.42 12.86 19.56
CA ALA A 457 -5.84 12.57 19.78
C ALA A 457 -6.54 13.70 20.53
N SER A 458 -5.97 14.18 21.65
CA SER A 458 -6.56 15.23 22.48
C SER A 458 -6.68 16.57 21.74
N THR A 459 -5.64 16.95 20.99
CA THR A 459 -5.65 18.18 20.20
C THR A 459 -6.57 18.09 18.98
N ALA A 460 -6.69 16.92 18.33
CA ALA A 460 -7.64 16.68 17.25
C ALA A 460 -9.10 16.80 17.76
N LEU A 461 -9.42 16.19 18.90
CA LEU A 461 -10.74 16.29 19.54
C LEU A 461 -11.05 17.74 19.96
N GLY A 462 -10.09 18.44 20.56
CA GLY A 462 -10.21 19.86 20.89
C GLY A 462 -10.46 20.72 19.66
N ALA A 463 -9.74 20.48 18.58
CA ALA A 463 -9.91 21.17 17.30
C ALA A 463 -11.27 20.85 16.65
N ALA A 464 -11.77 19.62 16.82
CA ALA A 464 -13.11 19.22 16.39
C ALA A 464 -14.20 19.99 17.14
N ALA A 465 -14.12 20.05 18.48
CA ALA A 465 -15.06 20.80 19.33
C ALA A 465 -15.12 22.28 18.96
N LYS A 466 -13.98 22.89 18.62
CA LYS A 466 -13.89 24.29 18.14
C LYS A 466 -14.19 24.46 16.65
N ARG A 467 -14.44 23.37 15.91
CA ARG A 467 -14.62 23.37 14.44
C ARG A 467 -13.50 24.09 13.69
N SER A 468 -12.27 24.06 14.25
CA SER A 468 -11.11 24.79 13.72
C SER A 468 -10.39 24.05 12.58
N ILE A 469 -10.65 22.76 12.42
CA ILE A 469 -10.17 21.93 11.29
C ILE A 469 -11.35 21.10 10.72
N SER A 470 -11.18 20.56 9.50
CA SER A 470 -12.23 19.75 8.87
C SER A 470 -12.41 18.41 9.59
N ALA A 471 -13.64 17.88 9.57
CA ALA A 471 -13.93 16.56 10.14
C ALA A 471 -13.05 15.45 9.53
N ALA A 472 -12.76 15.54 8.22
CA ALA A 472 -11.86 14.62 7.54
C ALA A 472 -10.43 14.65 8.15
N ALA A 473 -9.89 15.84 8.42
CA ALA A 473 -8.58 15.97 9.06
C ALA A 473 -8.60 15.45 10.51
N VAL A 474 -9.68 15.71 11.27
CA VAL A 474 -9.85 15.16 12.62
C VAL A 474 -9.76 13.64 12.60
N ILE A 475 -10.58 12.99 11.78
CA ILE A 475 -10.66 11.53 11.72
C ILE A 475 -9.36 10.92 11.19
N ALA A 476 -8.70 11.53 10.20
CA ALA A 476 -7.41 11.05 9.71
C ALA A 476 -6.32 11.11 10.80
N HIS A 477 -6.24 12.20 11.56
CA HIS A 477 -5.26 12.33 12.64
C HIS A 477 -5.60 11.47 13.86
N LEU A 478 -6.88 11.26 14.18
CA LEU A 478 -7.29 10.27 15.18
C LEU A 478 -6.90 8.85 14.74
N GLY A 479 -7.08 8.52 13.46
CA GLY A 479 -6.63 7.25 12.92
C GLY A 479 -5.13 7.04 13.08
N LEU A 480 -4.33 8.06 12.77
CA LEU A 480 -2.88 8.03 13.00
C LEU A 480 -2.55 7.82 14.49
N ALA A 481 -3.22 8.53 15.39
CA ALA A 481 -3.01 8.39 16.83
C ALA A 481 -3.33 6.97 17.32
N VAL A 482 -4.41 6.37 16.83
CA VAL A 482 -4.80 5.00 17.17
C VAL A 482 -3.77 4.00 16.61
N SER A 483 -3.35 4.13 15.34
CA SER A 483 -2.29 3.27 14.78
C SER A 483 -0.97 3.41 15.55
N MET A 484 -0.60 4.63 15.93
CA MET A 484 0.63 4.89 16.71
C MET A 484 0.55 4.25 18.11
N ALA A 485 -0.60 4.32 18.78
CA ALA A 485 -0.81 3.62 20.06
C ALA A 485 -0.73 2.10 19.88
N GLY A 486 -1.31 1.56 18.80
CA GLY A 486 -1.20 0.15 18.44
C GLY A 486 0.23 -0.30 18.23
N ALA A 487 1.00 0.43 17.40
CA ALA A 487 2.41 0.14 17.15
C ALA A 487 3.25 0.21 18.43
N THR A 488 3.05 1.26 19.23
CA THR A 488 3.77 1.43 20.52
C THR A 488 3.45 0.29 21.48
N GLY A 489 2.15 -0.06 21.61
CA GLY A 489 1.70 -1.13 22.51
C GLY A 489 2.24 -2.49 22.10
N THR A 490 2.04 -2.90 20.86
CA THR A 490 2.48 -4.22 20.41
C THR A 490 4.01 -4.36 20.41
N SER A 491 4.75 -3.33 19.99
CA SER A 491 6.22 -3.42 19.93
C SER A 491 6.91 -3.44 21.29
N ASN A 492 6.26 -2.94 22.36
CA ASN A 492 6.92 -2.79 23.67
C ASN A 492 6.31 -3.68 24.78
N TYR A 493 5.14 -4.28 24.55
CA TYR A 493 4.48 -5.14 25.53
C TYR A 493 4.16 -6.54 25.01
N GLU A 494 4.65 -6.89 23.81
CA GLU A 494 4.52 -8.24 23.30
C GLU A 494 5.24 -9.24 24.20
N THR A 495 4.57 -10.36 24.50
CA THR A 495 5.15 -11.52 25.14
C THR A 495 5.19 -12.65 24.14
N GLU A 496 6.38 -13.10 23.75
CA GLU A 496 6.58 -14.24 22.87
C GLU A 496 7.33 -15.36 23.60
N ASN A 497 6.83 -16.58 23.45
CA ASN A 497 7.43 -17.79 23.96
C ASN A 497 7.50 -18.85 22.86
N LEU A 498 8.66 -19.45 22.73
CA LEU A 498 8.91 -20.58 21.85
C LEU A 498 9.10 -21.83 22.69
N LEU A 499 8.15 -22.75 22.63
CA LEU A 499 8.03 -23.86 23.57
C LEU A 499 8.00 -25.20 22.83
N ARG A 500 8.55 -26.23 23.45
CA ARG A 500 8.31 -27.62 23.07
C ARG A 500 7.02 -28.07 23.76
N MET A 501 6.01 -28.41 22.97
CA MET A 501 4.70 -28.85 23.46
C MET A 501 4.17 -30.03 22.70
N GLY A 502 3.39 -30.88 23.36
CA GLY A 502 2.67 -32.01 22.79
C GLY A 502 1.46 -32.35 23.66
N PRO A 503 0.66 -33.38 23.25
CA PRO A 503 -0.56 -33.75 23.94
C PRO A 503 -0.38 -33.92 25.45
N GLY A 504 -1.25 -33.24 26.23
CA GLY A 504 -1.23 -33.24 27.69
C GLY A 504 -0.28 -32.23 28.34
N LEU A 505 0.57 -31.50 27.56
CA LEU A 505 1.46 -30.50 28.13
C LEU A 505 0.76 -29.12 28.22
N GLY A 506 0.84 -28.53 29.42
CA GLY A 506 0.32 -27.20 29.70
C GLY A 506 1.44 -26.22 30.11
N LYS A 507 1.32 -24.94 29.73
CA LYS A 507 2.26 -23.87 30.11
C LYS A 507 1.51 -22.59 30.46
N PRO A 508 1.74 -22.01 31.66
CA PRO A 508 1.24 -20.70 32.01
C PRO A 508 2.07 -19.62 31.30
N ILE A 509 1.40 -18.65 30.68
CA ILE A 509 2.00 -17.47 30.03
C ILE A 509 1.12 -16.28 30.37
N ALA A 510 1.67 -15.30 31.07
CA ALA A 510 0.93 -14.16 31.65
C ALA A 510 -0.26 -14.65 32.50
N ASP A 511 -1.47 -14.17 32.22
CA ASP A 511 -2.71 -14.53 32.91
C ASP A 511 -3.48 -15.72 32.27
N LEU A 512 -2.83 -16.45 31.36
CA LEU A 512 -3.44 -17.56 30.62
C LEU A 512 -2.62 -18.84 30.76
N ILE A 513 -3.31 -19.98 30.69
CA ILE A 513 -2.68 -21.30 30.64
C ILE A 513 -2.98 -21.88 29.25
N PHE A 514 -1.93 -22.28 28.53
CA PHE A 514 -2.04 -22.90 27.21
C PHE A 514 -1.80 -24.40 27.35
N VAL A 515 -2.80 -25.20 27.02
CA VAL A 515 -2.72 -26.68 27.10
C VAL A 515 -2.81 -27.24 25.70
N TYR A 516 -1.81 -28.01 25.31
CA TYR A 516 -1.83 -28.78 24.08
C TYR A 516 -2.69 -30.03 24.32
N ASP A 517 -3.88 -30.06 23.75
CA ASP A 517 -4.84 -31.15 23.96
C ASP A 517 -4.53 -32.34 23.03
N GLU A 518 -4.65 -32.15 21.74
CA GLU A 518 -4.42 -33.20 20.75
C GLU A 518 -3.88 -32.65 19.42
N THR A 519 -3.36 -33.58 18.58
CA THR A 519 -3.03 -33.31 17.19
C THR A 519 -3.94 -34.11 16.27
N LYS A 520 -4.56 -33.45 15.29
CA LYS A 520 -5.43 -34.08 14.29
C LYS A 520 -4.80 -34.01 12.91
N ASP A 521 -5.00 -35.05 12.13
CA ASP A 521 -4.73 -35.05 10.70
C ASP A 521 -5.93 -34.45 9.95
N VAL A 522 -5.66 -33.35 9.22
CA VAL A 522 -6.64 -32.69 8.35
C VAL A 522 -6.22 -32.91 6.91
N VAL A 523 -7.16 -33.41 6.09
CA VAL A 523 -6.94 -33.62 4.66
C VAL A 523 -7.93 -32.81 3.86
N THR A 524 -7.42 -31.92 3.00
CA THR A 524 -8.20 -31.13 2.07
C THR A 524 -7.87 -31.54 0.62
N ARG A 525 -8.47 -30.88 -0.37
CA ARG A 525 -8.11 -31.08 -1.77
C ARG A 525 -6.72 -30.53 -2.11
N SER A 526 -6.30 -29.46 -1.45
CA SER A 526 -5.06 -28.74 -1.76
C SER A 526 -3.91 -29.11 -0.84
N TYR A 527 -4.16 -29.49 0.42
CA TYR A 527 -3.11 -29.79 1.40
C TYR A 527 -3.52 -30.88 2.42
N ARG A 528 -2.51 -31.47 3.05
CA ARG A 528 -2.63 -32.22 4.29
C ARG A 528 -2.05 -31.39 5.41
N ALA A 529 -2.65 -31.42 6.60
CA ALA A 529 -2.15 -30.68 7.73
C ALA A 529 -2.14 -31.48 9.02
N LYS A 530 -1.17 -31.17 9.88
CA LYS A 530 -1.21 -31.47 11.30
C LYS A 530 -1.83 -30.25 11.99
N GLU A 531 -3.01 -30.43 12.59
CA GLU A 531 -3.72 -29.40 13.35
C GLU A 531 -3.57 -29.66 14.84
N ALA A 532 -2.93 -28.74 15.56
CA ALA A 532 -2.88 -28.81 17.01
C ALA A 532 -4.12 -28.15 17.62
N GLN A 533 -4.73 -28.80 18.60
CA GLN A 533 -5.78 -28.20 19.41
C GLN A 533 -5.15 -27.65 20.69
N ILE A 534 -5.14 -26.31 20.82
CA ILE A 534 -4.60 -25.61 21.99
C ILE A 534 -5.75 -25.01 22.78
N LEU A 535 -5.99 -25.55 23.96
CA LEU A 535 -6.97 -25.01 24.91
C LEU A 535 -6.34 -23.83 25.64
N VAL A 536 -7.01 -22.70 25.65
CA VAL A 536 -6.59 -21.52 26.39
C VAL A 536 -7.50 -21.35 27.59
N MET A 537 -6.93 -21.43 28.78
CA MET A 537 -7.63 -21.42 30.06
C MET A 537 -7.26 -20.17 30.86
N ASN A 538 -8.15 -19.79 31.78
CA ASN A 538 -7.84 -18.79 32.79
C ASN A 538 -7.09 -19.40 33.99
N GLU A 539 -6.72 -18.60 34.99
CA GLU A 539 -6.03 -19.05 36.20
C GLU A 539 -6.87 -20.06 37.06
N LYS A 540 -8.16 -20.19 36.79
CA LYS A 540 -9.05 -21.16 37.43
C LYS A 540 -9.17 -22.47 36.65
N GLU A 541 -8.35 -22.66 35.64
CA GLU A 541 -8.37 -23.80 34.73
C GLU A 541 -9.66 -23.96 33.92
N GLU A 542 -10.43 -22.86 33.74
CA GLU A 542 -11.64 -22.85 32.92
C GLU A 542 -11.24 -22.51 31.46
N VAL A 543 -11.65 -23.36 30.50
CA VAL A 543 -11.40 -23.14 29.08
C VAL A 543 -12.16 -21.91 28.60
N GLN A 544 -11.41 -20.91 28.13
CA GLN A 544 -11.95 -19.68 27.57
C GLN A 544 -12.24 -19.80 26.08
N PHE A 545 -11.32 -20.42 25.34
CA PHE A 545 -11.43 -20.69 23.91
C PHE A 545 -10.38 -21.70 23.48
N THR A 546 -10.52 -22.19 22.24
CA THR A 546 -9.57 -23.12 21.62
C THR A 546 -8.96 -22.49 20.38
N LEU A 547 -7.65 -22.61 20.22
CA LEU A 547 -6.91 -22.26 18.99
C LEU A 547 -6.49 -23.51 18.24
N ARG A 548 -6.46 -23.41 16.90
CA ARG A 548 -6.17 -24.54 16.01
C ARG A 548 -5.11 -24.17 14.98
N PRO A 549 -3.85 -23.95 15.41
CA PRO A 549 -2.76 -23.74 14.47
C PRO A 549 -2.51 -25.02 13.67
N GLN A 550 -2.14 -24.86 12.40
CA GLN A 550 -1.87 -25.96 11.48
C GLN A 550 -0.46 -25.87 10.90
N ARG A 551 0.15 -27.03 10.68
CA ARG A 551 1.27 -27.20 9.76
C ARG A 551 0.77 -27.92 8.52
N GLN A 552 0.71 -27.18 7.43
CA GLN A 552 0.16 -27.61 6.16
C GLN A 552 1.27 -28.08 5.22
N THR A 553 1.03 -29.17 4.48
CA THR A 553 1.89 -29.63 3.38
C THR A 553 1.03 -29.70 2.14
N PHE A 554 1.31 -28.86 1.16
CA PHE A 554 0.53 -28.77 -0.08
C PHE A 554 0.81 -29.96 -0.98
N THR A 555 -0.26 -30.59 -1.49
CA THR A 555 -0.17 -31.86 -2.22
C THR A 555 0.47 -31.73 -3.59
N THR A 556 0.36 -30.57 -4.23
CA THR A 556 0.83 -30.34 -5.60
C THR A 556 2.34 -30.12 -5.69
N ASN A 557 2.94 -29.40 -4.75
CA ASN A 557 4.35 -29.01 -4.79
C ASN A 557 5.17 -29.39 -3.55
N GLY A 558 4.54 -30.00 -2.54
CA GLY A 558 5.18 -30.39 -1.29
C GLY A 558 5.58 -29.21 -0.39
N MET A 559 5.15 -28.01 -0.70
CA MET A 559 5.48 -26.82 0.09
C MET A 559 4.84 -26.92 1.47
N GLU A 560 5.63 -26.61 2.50
CA GLU A 560 5.15 -26.55 3.87
C GLU A 560 4.85 -25.11 4.27
N MET A 561 3.71 -24.92 4.95
CA MET A 561 3.28 -23.63 5.45
C MET A 561 2.69 -23.76 6.86
N THR A 562 2.83 -22.72 7.65
CA THR A 562 2.24 -22.65 8.98
C THR A 562 1.03 -21.71 8.95
N ALA A 563 -0.17 -22.24 9.21
CA ALA A 563 -1.36 -21.45 9.45
C ALA A 563 -1.54 -21.24 10.95
N ALA A 564 -1.49 -19.98 11.38
CA ALA A 564 -1.58 -19.64 12.79
C ALA A 564 -3.02 -19.73 13.31
N GLY A 565 -3.18 -20.16 14.56
CA GLY A 565 -4.40 -19.99 15.33
C GLY A 565 -4.40 -18.61 15.99
N ILE A 566 -5.31 -17.72 15.60
CA ILE A 566 -5.34 -16.36 16.11
C ILE A 566 -6.69 -16.06 16.77
N ARG A 567 -6.67 -15.53 17.98
CA ARG A 567 -7.82 -14.92 18.64
C ARG A 567 -7.65 -13.41 18.65
N HIS A 568 -8.39 -12.74 17.78
CA HIS A 568 -8.41 -11.27 17.75
C HIS A 568 -9.18 -10.71 18.93
N GLY A 569 -8.66 -9.62 19.50
CA GLY A 569 -9.27 -8.89 20.59
C GLY A 569 -9.07 -7.39 20.50
N LEU A 570 -9.91 -6.62 21.22
CA LEU A 570 -9.78 -5.17 21.24
C LEU A 570 -8.48 -4.72 21.94
N TRP A 571 -8.07 -5.42 22.99
CA TRP A 571 -6.94 -5.05 23.83
C TRP A 571 -5.69 -5.88 23.56
N ARG A 572 -5.86 -7.11 23.12
CA ARG A 572 -4.75 -8.00 22.77
C ARG A 572 -5.23 -9.11 21.84
N ASP A 573 -4.34 -9.53 20.95
CA ASP A 573 -4.50 -10.76 20.20
C ASP A 573 -3.70 -11.88 20.89
N ILE A 574 -4.23 -13.10 20.82
CA ILE A 574 -3.53 -14.32 21.19
C ILE A 574 -3.18 -15.04 19.90
N TYR A 575 -1.90 -15.25 19.68
CA TYR A 575 -1.34 -15.81 18.45
C TYR A 575 -0.59 -17.09 18.78
N VAL A 576 -0.95 -18.20 18.12
CA VAL A 576 -0.26 -19.49 18.28
C VAL A 576 0.10 -20.03 16.89
N SER A 577 1.36 -20.42 16.69
CA SER A 577 1.77 -21.10 15.46
C SER A 577 2.49 -22.41 15.76
N LEU A 578 2.25 -23.40 14.88
CA LEU A 578 2.80 -24.75 14.99
C LEU A 578 4.03 -24.87 14.07
N GLY A 579 5.19 -25.05 14.68
CA GLY A 579 6.47 -25.26 13.97
C GLY A 579 6.73 -26.72 13.63
N ASN A 580 8.02 -27.08 13.55
CA ASN A 580 8.45 -28.44 13.19
C ASN A 580 8.12 -29.43 14.31
N GLU A 581 7.86 -30.67 13.92
CA GLU A 581 7.78 -31.80 14.82
C GLU A 581 9.18 -32.12 15.37
N LEU A 582 9.26 -32.30 16.68
CA LEU A 582 10.51 -32.57 17.41
C LEU A 582 10.66 -34.05 17.79
N GLY A 583 9.75 -34.90 17.35
CA GLY A 583 9.63 -36.31 17.69
C GLY A 583 8.63 -36.59 18.83
N ASN A 584 8.15 -37.82 18.92
CA ASN A 584 7.19 -38.30 19.91
C ASN A 584 5.85 -37.52 19.94
N GLY A 585 5.43 -36.93 18.81
CA GLY A 585 4.21 -36.12 18.73
C GLY A 585 4.31 -34.75 19.38
N GLU A 586 5.52 -34.31 19.71
CA GLU A 586 5.78 -32.96 20.23
C GLU A 586 6.21 -32.03 19.11
N TYR A 587 5.80 -30.77 19.22
CA TYR A 587 6.04 -29.72 18.23
C TYR A 587 6.70 -28.51 18.89
N LEU A 588 7.41 -27.75 18.05
CA LEU A 588 7.81 -26.40 18.41
C LEU A 588 6.60 -25.49 18.30
N VAL A 589 6.11 -24.95 19.40
CA VAL A 589 4.92 -24.08 19.45
C VAL A 589 5.35 -22.67 19.83
N ARG A 590 5.03 -21.71 18.96
CA ARG A 590 5.19 -20.29 19.27
C ARG A 590 3.88 -19.76 19.82
N ILE A 591 3.92 -19.15 20.97
CA ILE A 591 2.77 -18.50 21.62
C ILE A 591 3.15 -17.04 21.84
N SER A 592 2.34 -16.12 21.26
CA SER A 592 2.55 -14.68 21.45
C SER A 592 1.26 -14.01 21.91
N ILE A 593 1.40 -13.14 22.90
CA ILE A 593 0.34 -12.23 23.37
C ILE A 593 0.72 -10.84 22.85
N LYS A 594 -0.13 -10.24 22.01
CA LYS A 594 0.15 -9.00 21.28
C LYS A 594 -0.81 -7.90 21.67
N PRO A 595 -0.46 -7.06 22.66
CA PRO A 595 -1.32 -5.97 23.10
C PRO A 595 -1.49 -4.92 22.00
N LEU A 596 -2.72 -4.46 21.82
CA LEU A 596 -3.12 -3.37 20.93
C LEU A 596 -2.79 -3.56 19.43
N VAL A 597 -2.38 -4.75 18.99
CA VAL A 597 -2.02 -4.97 17.58
C VAL A 597 -3.18 -4.64 16.64
N SER A 598 -4.42 -4.98 17.00
CA SER A 598 -5.63 -4.66 16.22
C SER A 598 -5.86 -3.15 16.05
N TRP A 599 -5.29 -2.30 16.92
CA TRP A 599 -5.38 -0.84 16.82
C TRP A 599 -4.61 -0.27 15.62
N LEU A 600 -3.60 -0.97 15.12
CA LEU A 600 -2.89 -0.61 13.89
C LEU A 600 -3.87 -0.48 12.72
N TRP A 601 -4.65 -1.52 12.49
CA TRP A 601 -5.61 -1.59 11.38
C TRP A 601 -6.88 -0.78 11.67
N ALA A 602 -7.33 -0.73 12.93
CA ALA A 602 -8.43 0.15 13.34
C ALA A 602 -8.12 1.63 13.06
N GLY A 603 -6.88 2.07 13.33
CA GLY A 603 -6.43 3.41 13.01
C GLY A 603 -6.37 3.66 11.49
N ALA A 604 -5.91 2.69 10.70
CA ALA A 604 -5.94 2.78 9.25
C ALA A 604 -7.37 2.89 8.71
N LEU A 605 -8.33 2.11 9.25
CA LEU A 605 -9.75 2.22 8.91
C LEU A 605 -10.31 3.61 9.23
N LEU A 606 -9.96 4.19 10.38
CA LEU A 606 -10.32 5.57 10.71
C LEU A 606 -9.74 6.56 9.69
N MET A 607 -8.47 6.39 9.29
CA MET A 607 -7.87 7.22 8.23
C MET A 607 -8.67 7.13 6.93
N LEU A 608 -9.13 5.95 6.52
CA LEU A 608 -9.95 5.75 5.33
C LEU A 608 -11.33 6.43 5.43
N LEU A 609 -11.95 6.47 6.61
CA LEU A 609 -13.21 7.18 6.83
C LEU A 609 -13.10 8.70 6.63
N SER A 610 -11.89 9.25 6.58
CA SER A 610 -11.68 10.66 6.24
C SER A 610 -12.10 10.99 4.81
N LEU A 611 -12.05 10.04 3.86
CA LEU A 611 -12.41 10.24 2.46
C LEU A 611 -13.91 10.60 2.27
N PRO A 612 -14.88 9.79 2.71
CA PRO A 612 -16.29 10.16 2.61
C PRO A 612 -16.63 11.44 3.36
N LEU A 613 -15.99 11.70 4.51
CA LEU A 613 -16.19 12.95 5.26
C LEU A 613 -15.70 14.18 4.51
N ALA A 614 -14.59 14.09 3.80
CA ALA A 614 -14.10 15.17 2.92
C ALA A 614 -15.09 15.46 1.80
N TYR A 615 -15.67 14.42 1.20
CA TYR A 615 -16.67 14.56 0.13
C TYR A 615 -17.98 15.21 0.64
N ILE A 616 -18.52 14.76 1.76
CA ILE A 616 -19.73 15.31 2.39
C ILE A 616 -19.51 16.79 2.79
N GLY A 617 -18.37 17.09 3.40
CA GLY A 617 -18.04 18.46 3.80
C GLY A 617 -17.90 19.42 2.61
N ARG A 618 -17.46 18.92 1.46
CA ARG A 618 -17.42 19.68 0.21
C ARG A 618 -18.82 19.98 -0.33
N ARG A 619 -19.68 18.98 -0.43
CA ARG A 619 -21.07 19.16 -0.92
C ARG A 619 -21.83 20.19 -0.10
N ARG A 620 -21.73 20.15 1.24
CA ARG A 620 -22.39 21.14 2.12
C ARG A 620 -21.95 22.58 1.84
N LYS A 621 -20.67 22.80 1.51
CA LYS A 621 -20.17 24.15 1.14
C LYS A 621 -20.63 24.60 -0.25
N GLU A 622 -20.89 23.69 -1.16
CA GLU A 622 -21.41 23.98 -2.51
C GLU A 622 -22.91 24.29 -2.49
N THR A 623 -23.68 23.69 -1.58
CA THR A 623 -25.13 23.96 -1.40
C THR A 623 -25.42 25.23 -0.59
N GLN A 624 -24.44 25.76 0.14
CA GLN A 624 -24.57 27.00 0.92
C GLN A 624 -24.12 28.26 0.15
N LYS A 625 -23.56 28.09 -1.05
CA LYS A 625 -23.24 29.15 -2.01
C LYS A 625 -24.27 29.25 -3.11
#